data_01288b9afafc2c1e430dd94b66bd4faf
#
_entry.id   01288b9afafc2c1e430dd94b66bd4faf
#
_cell.length_a   1.000
_cell.length_b   1.000
_cell.length_c   1.000
_cell.angle_alpha   90.00
_cell.angle_beta   90.00
_cell.angle_gamma   90.00
#
_symmetry.space_group_name_H-M   'P 1'
#
loop_
_entity.id
_entity.type
_entity.pdbx_description
1 polymer ?
#
loop_
_entity_poly.entity_id
_entity_poly.type
_entity_poly.pdbx_seq_one_letter_code
_entity_poly.pdbx_strand_id
1 'polypeptide(L)'
;MTRSFWIFEAFLAVAGVLAGLIFHCIFKFYVNPQMQDINWTWMGFITVTMLIAGFTAWLAAKKTSWLRLTVLTNVFNFVLLALVPLWYIAFGSDGMEKTLAWYFSAAWALSGVLPAIFACAAFGTTVGRGVFTGGRN
;
A
#
# COMPACT_ATOMS: atom_id res chain seq x y z
N MET A 1 11.38 0.36 -19.12
CA MET A 1 11.27 1.13 -17.89
C MET A 1 12.63 1.66 -17.47
N THR A 2 12.64 2.86 -16.92
CA THR A 2 13.88 3.52 -16.51
C THR A 2 14.39 2.97 -15.17
N ARG A 3 15.67 3.27 -14.88
CA ARG A 3 16.26 2.93 -13.57
C ARG A 3 15.45 3.55 -12.42
N SER A 4 14.97 4.77 -12.60
CA SER A 4 14.17 5.47 -11.59
C SER A 4 12.87 4.74 -11.27
N PHE A 5 12.24 4.15 -12.26
CA PHE A 5 11.04 3.32 -12.06
C PHE A 5 11.35 2.13 -11.14
N TRP A 6 12.44 1.41 -11.41
CA TRP A 6 12.78 0.24 -10.59
C TRP A 6 13.15 0.61 -9.16
N ILE A 7 13.79 1.78 -8.99
CA ILE A 7 14.07 2.31 -7.64
C ILE A 7 12.75 2.63 -6.92
N PHE A 8 11.82 3.26 -7.62
CA PHE A 8 10.49 3.58 -7.08
C PHE A 8 9.75 2.31 -6.65
N GLU A 9 9.72 1.29 -7.51
CA GLU A 9 9.11 0.01 -7.19
C GLU A 9 9.80 -0.68 -6.01
N ALA A 10 11.12 -0.56 -5.89
CA ALA A 10 11.84 -1.10 -4.74
C ALA A 10 11.42 -0.44 -3.42
N PHE A 11 11.22 0.89 -3.41
CA PHE A 11 10.68 1.59 -2.24
C PHE A 11 9.29 1.06 -1.88
N LEU A 12 8.44 0.84 -2.87
CA LEU A 12 7.10 0.30 -2.65
C LEU A 12 7.13 -1.16 -2.18
N ALA A 13 8.05 -1.97 -2.68
CA ALA A 13 8.20 -3.35 -2.22
C ALA A 13 8.58 -3.40 -0.73
N VAL A 14 9.53 -2.57 -0.31
CA VAL A 14 9.90 -2.45 1.10
C VAL A 14 8.71 -1.98 1.92
N ALA A 15 7.98 -0.98 1.42
CA ALA A 15 6.77 -0.48 2.09
C ALA A 15 5.72 -1.57 2.23
N GLY A 16 5.55 -2.41 1.23
CA GLY A 16 4.61 -3.53 1.27
C GLY A 16 4.95 -4.55 2.35
N VAL A 17 6.22 -4.89 2.48
CA VAL A 17 6.68 -5.80 3.54
C VAL A 17 6.46 -5.16 4.91
N LEU A 18 6.81 -3.89 5.09
CA LEU A 18 6.57 -3.17 6.33
C LEU A 18 5.07 -3.07 6.64
N ALA A 19 4.25 -2.83 5.63
CA ALA A 19 2.80 -2.81 5.78
C ALA A 19 2.26 -4.15 6.27
N GLY A 20 2.76 -5.24 5.74
CA GLY A 20 2.40 -6.58 6.19
C GLY A 20 2.77 -6.83 7.64
N LEU A 21 3.94 -6.38 8.07
CA LEU A 21 4.38 -6.47 9.46
C LEU A 21 3.51 -5.61 10.38
N ILE A 22 3.20 -4.39 9.97
CA ILE A 22 2.34 -3.48 10.73
C ILE A 22 0.94 -4.09 10.87
N PHE A 23 0.39 -4.62 9.78
CA PHE A 23 -0.90 -5.29 9.79
C PHE A 23 -0.91 -6.47 10.75
N HIS A 24 0.13 -7.30 10.72
CA HIS A 24 0.28 -8.42 11.63
C HIS A 24 0.29 -7.95 13.09
N CYS A 25 1.07 -6.92 13.39
CA CYS A 25 1.15 -6.39 14.76
C CYS A 25 -0.18 -5.83 15.23
N ILE A 26 -0.86 -5.03 14.41
CA ILE A 26 -2.15 -4.44 14.76
C ILE A 26 -3.18 -5.55 14.97
N PHE A 27 -3.25 -6.50 14.06
CA PHE A 27 -4.22 -7.58 14.13
C PHE A 27 -3.97 -8.46 15.34
N LYS A 28 -2.70 -8.80 15.62
CA LYS A 28 -2.33 -9.62 16.77
C LYS A 28 -2.70 -8.94 18.09
N PHE A 29 -2.36 -7.65 18.25
CA PHE A 29 -2.56 -6.98 19.53
C PHE A 29 -4.01 -6.57 19.79
N TYR A 30 -4.78 -6.23 18.75
CA TYR A 30 -6.11 -5.67 18.94
C TYR A 30 -7.25 -6.61 18.56
N VAL A 31 -7.01 -7.56 17.69
CA VAL A 31 -8.08 -8.43 17.19
C VAL A 31 -7.90 -9.88 17.65
N ASN A 32 -6.72 -10.45 17.44
CA ASN A 32 -6.47 -11.86 17.76
C ASN A 32 -5.12 -12.05 18.48
N PRO A 33 -5.11 -11.95 19.83
CA PRO A 33 -3.87 -12.14 20.60
C PRO A 33 -3.24 -13.53 20.49
N GLN A 34 -4.01 -14.52 20.03
CA GLN A 34 -3.52 -15.89 19.85
C GLN A 34 -2.72 -16.07 18.56
N MET A 35 -2.76 -15.09 17.66
CA MET A 35 -2.01 -15.15 16.40
C MET A 35 -0.51 -15.10 16.69
N GLN A 36 0.21 -16.15 16.30
CA GLN A 36 1.66 -16.24 16.52
C GLN A 36 2.45 -16.01 15.23
N ASP A 37 1.97 -16.57 14.13
CA ASP A 37 2.68 -16.54 12.87
C ASP A 37 2.25 -15.38 11.98
N ILE A 38 3.22 -14.81 11.25
CA ILE A 38 2.95 -13.78 10.26
C ILE A 38 2.15 -14.39 9.11
N ASN A 39 1.09 -13.72 8.71
CA ASN A 39 0.31 -14.14 7.54
C ASN A 39 1.00 -13.67 6.26
N TRP A 40 1.84 -14.53 5.69
CA TRP A 40 2.59 -14.23 4.48
C TRP A 40 1.70 -13.95 3.28
N THR A 41 0.52 -14.57 3.22
CA THR A 41 -0.45 -14.33 2.15
C THR A 41 -0.93 -12.87 2.15
N TRP A 42 -1.31 -12.36 3.33
CA TRP A 42 -1.73 -10.97 3.44
C TRP A 42 -0.61 -9.98 3.17
N MET A 43 0.59 -10.28 3.67
CA MET A 43 1.77 -9.47 3.39
C MET A 43 2.06 -9.43 1.88
N GLY A 44 2.04 -10.59 1.23
CA GLY A 44 2.24 -10.68 -0.21
C GLY A 44 1.18 -9.90 -0.98
N PHE A 45 -0.08 -10.01 -0.56
CA PHE A 45 -1.18 -9.28 -1.20
C PHE A 45 -0.98 -7.76 -1.10
N ILE A 46 -0.65 -7.26 0.08
CA ILE A 46 -0.41 -5.83 0.28
C ILE A 46 0.76 -5.35 -0.59
N THR A 47 1.84 -6.14 -0.63
CA THR A 47 3.02 -5.80 -1.44
C THR A 47 2.67 -5.74 -2.93
N VAL A 48 1.96 -6.75 -3.42
CA VAL A 48 1.56 -6.80 -4.84
C VAL A 48 0.64 -5.63 -5.20
N THR A 49 -0.32 -5.29 -4.34
CA THR A 49 -1.21 -4.15 -4.61
C THR A 49 -0.43 -2.83 -4.67
N MET A 50 0.56 -2.65 -3.79
CA MET A 50 1.42 -1.46 -3.84
C MET A 50 2.24 -1.38 -5.13
N LEU A 51 2.80 -2.51 -5.57
CA LEU A 51 3.57 -2.55 -6.81
C LEU A 51 2.69 -2.27 -8.04
N ILE A 52 1.49 -2.83 -8.08
CA ILE A 52 0.54 -2.56 -9.16
C ILE A 52 0.12 -1.09 -9.15
N ALA A 53 -0.16 -0.54 -7.98
CA ALA A 53 -0.53 0.87 -7.83
C ALA A 53 0.61 1.79 -8.30
N GLY A 54 1.84 1.48 -7.92
CA GLY A 54 3.02 2.22 -8.35
C GLY A 54 3.24 2.18 -9.85
N PHE A 55 3.13 1.00 -10.43
CA PHE A 55 3.26 0.80 -11.88
C PHE A 55 2.19 1.62 -12.63
N THR A 56 0.94 1.50 -12.21
CA THR A 56 -0.18 2.21 -12.84
C THR A 56 -0.01 3.73 -12.71
N ALA A 57 0.37 4.19 -11.52
CA ALA A 57 0.60 5.61 -11.27
C ALA A 57 1.77 6.14 -12.09
N TRP A 58 2.85 5.36 -12.22
CA TRP A 58 4.01 5.76 -13.03
C TRP A 58 3.61 5.99 -14.49
N LEU A 59 2.82 5.08 -15.04
CA LEU A 59 2.32 5.23 -16.41
C LEU A 59 1.40 6.44 -16.55
N ALA A 60 0.51 6.67 -15.59
CA ALA A 60 -0.45 7.76 -15.64
C ALA A 60 0.18 9.13 -15.39
N ALA A 61 1.21 9.19 -14.57
CA ALA A 61 1.88 10.46 -14.25
C ALA A 61 2.66 11.04 -15.41
N LYS A 62 3.15 10.22 -16.34
CA LYS A 62 3.83 10.65 -17.56
C LYS A 62 4.92 11.69 -17.33
N LYS A 63 5.68 11.56 -16.26
CA LYS A 63 6.77 12.47 -15.89
C LYS A 63 6.31 13.92 -15.63
N THR A 64 5.06 14.11 -15.24
CA THR A 64 4.55 15.48 -15.04
C THR A 64 4.94 16.07 -13.69
N SER A 65 4.86 15.28 -12.61
CA SER A 65 5.09 15.79 -11.26
C SER A 65 5.26 14.64 -10.28
N TRP A 66 6.22 14.77 -9.37
CA TRP A 66 6.39 13.87 -8.25
C TRP A 66 5.14 13.85 -7.35
N LEU A 67 4.54 15.01 -7.12
CA LEU A 67 3.33 15.11 -6.31
C LEU A 67 2.18 14.32 -6.93
N ARG A 68 2.02 14.45 -8.25
CA ARG A 68 1.00 13.70 -8.98
C ARG A 68 1.24 12.20 -8.90
N LEU A 69 2.50 11.76 -9.02
CA LEU A 69 2.85 10.36 -8.86
C LEU A 69 2.47 9.85 -7.46
N THR A 70 2.79 10.63 -6.42
CA THR A 70 2.48 10.29 -5.03
C THR A 70 0.97 10.15 -4.83
N VAL A 71 0.20 11.13 -5.29
CA VAL A 71 -1.27 11.11 -5.16
C VAL A 71 -1.87 9.92 -5.89
N LEU A 72 -1.46 9.70 -7.15
CA LEU A 72 -2.00 8.59 -7.93
C LEU A 72 -1.65 7.23 -7.33
N THR A 73 -0.42 7.05 -6.87
CA THR A 73 0.02 5.81 -6.23
C THR A 73 -0.85 5.52 -5.01
N ASN A 74 -1.06 6.52 -4.17
CA ASN A 74 -1.83 6.32 -2.95
C ASN A 74 -3.32 6.11 -3.23
N VAL A 75 -3.88 6.80 -4.21
CA VAL A 75 -5.28 6.59 -4.62
C VAL A 75 -5.48 5.18 -5.17
N PHE A 76 -4.62 4.73 -6.09
CA PHE A 76 -4.73 3.39 -6.66
C PHE A 76 -4.50 2.31 -5.59
N ASN A 77 -3.52 2.51 -4.73
CA ASN A 77 -3.25 1.57 -3.63
C ASN A 77 -4.46 1.47 -2.69
N PHE A 78 -5.05 2.61 -2.31
CA PHE A 78 -6.23 2.62 -1.46
C PHE A 78 -7.41 1.90 -2.10
N VAL A 79 -7.67 2.16 -3.39
CA VAL A 79 -8.75 1.49 -4.11
C VAL A 79 -8.54 -0.02 -4.15
N LEU A 80 -7.34 -0.46 -4.50
CA LEU A 80 -7.03 -1.89 -4.56
C LEU A 80 -7.15 -2.56 -3.19
N LEU A 81 -6.64 -1.91 -2.15
CA LEU A 81 -6.74 -2.45 -0.79
C LEU A 81 -8.18 -2.49 -0.29
N ALA A 82 -9.00 -1.51 -0.66
CA ALA A 82 -10.40 -1.45 -0.24
C ALA A 82 -11.27 -2.58 -0.80
N LEU A 83 -10.84 -3.21 -1.90
CA LEU A 83 -11.61 -4.30 -2.49
C LEU A 83 -11.77 -5.48 -1.53
N VAL A 84 -10.74 -5.80 -0.73
CA VAL A 84 -10.81 -6.93 0.21
C VAL A 84 -11.81 -6.67 1.35
N PRO A 85 -11.70 -5.54 2.10
CA PRO A 85 -12.68 -5.25 3.14
C PRO A 85 -14.11 -5.12 2.62
N LEU A 86 -14.29 -4.51 1.44
CA LEU A 86 -15.61 -4.39 0.84
C LEU A 86 -16.23 -5.74 0.53
N TRP A 87 -15.41 -6.69 0.06
CA TRP A 87 -15.87 -8.05 -0.19
C TRP A 87 -16.34 -8.71 1.11
N TYR A 88 -15.54 -8.58 2.19
CA TYR A 88 -15.94 -9.13 3.50
C TYR A 88 -17.20 -8.50 4.05
N ILE A 89 -17.36 -7.18 3.91
CA ILE A 89 -18.56 -6.47 4.39
C ILE A 89 -19.79 -6.89 3.58
N ALA A 90 -19.64 -7.04 2.26
CA ALA A 90 -20.76 -7.37 1.37
C ALA A 90 -21.21 -8.83 1.52
N PHE A 91 -20.29 -9.76 1.69
CA PHE A 91 -20.56 -11.21 1.66
C PHE A 91 -20.31 -11.92 2.99
N GLY A 92 -19.87 -11.19 4.03
CA GLY A 92 -19.69 -11.75 5.36
C GLY A 92 -21.01 -12.10 6.01
N SER A 93 -20.97 -13.09 6.93
CA SER A 93 -22.12 -13.46 7.74
C SER A 93 -22.45 -12.36 8.75
N ASP A 94 -23.63 -12.44 9.35
CA ASP A 94 -24.08 -11.45 10.32
C ASP A 94 -23.37 -11.56 11.68
N GLY A 95 -23.45 -10.47 12.45
CA GLY A 95 -22.98 -10.45 13.84
C GLY A 95 -21.48 -10.25 13.98
N MET A 96 -20.82 -11.21 14.65
CA MET A 96 -19.42 -11.10 15.02
C MET A 96 -18.49 -10.97 13.80
N GLU A 97 -18.82 -11.64 12.69
CA GLU A 97 -18.01 -11.56 11.49
C GLU A 97 -18.02 -10.16 10.88
N LYS A 98 -19.14 -9.45 10.91
CA LYS A 98 -19.21 -8.07 10.43
C LYS A 98 -18.38 -7.12 11.31
N THR A 99 -18.42 -7.32 12.61
CA THR A 99 -17.58 -6.54 13.54
C THR A 99 -16.10 -6.78 13.26
N LEU A 100 -15.69 -8.04 13.07
CA LEU A 100 -14.32 -8.37 12.71
C LEU A 100 -13.92 -7.78 11.37
N ALA A 101 -14.85 -7.72 10.41
CA ALA A 101 -14.60 -7.11 9.10
C ALA A 101 -14.29 -5.60 9.22
N TRP A 102 -14.96 -4.89 10.12
CA TRP A 102 -14.66 -3.48 10.36
C TRP A 102 -13.28 -3.28 11.01
N TYR A 103 -12.94 -4.09 12.00
CA TYR A 103 -11.59 -4.06 12.60
C TYR A 103 -10.51 -4.41 11.59
N PHE A 104 -10.76 -5.43 10.80
CA PHE A 104 -9.86 -5.84 9.72
C PHE A 104 -9.68 -4.67 8.72
N SER A 105 -10.76 -4.02 8.33
CA SER A 105 -10.72 -2.90 7.39
C SER A 105 -9.88 -1.74 7.91
N ALA A 106 -10.04 -1.38 9.18
CA ALA A 106 -9.27 -0.31 9.80
C ALA A 106 -7.78 -0.65 9.86
N ALA A 107 -7.44 -1.85 10.33
CA ALA A 107 -6.06 -2.32 10.38
C ALA A 107 -5.43 -2.40 8.99
N TRP A 108 -6.18 -2.90 8.03
CA TRP A 108 -5.77 -3.05 6.64
C TRP A 108 -5.46 -1.69 6.00
N ALA A 109 -6.37 -0.73 6.17
CA ALA A 109 -6.19 0.61 5.62
C ALA A 109 -4.99 1.33 6.24
N LEU A 110 -4.89 1.31 7.57
CA LEU A 110 -3.78 1.97 8.26
C LEU A 110 -2.43 1.37 7.87
N SER A 111 -2.35 0.04 7.86
CA SER A 111 -1.08 -0.64 7.56
C SER A 111 -0.69 -0.53 6.08
N GLY A 112 -1.66 -0.45 5.18
CA GLY A 112 -1.39 -0.36 3.74
C GLY A 112 -1.11 1.06 3.26
N VAL A 113 -1.85 2.05 3.77
CA VAL A 113 -1.75 3.43 3.26
C VAL A 113 -0.53 4.16 3.79
N LEU A 114 -0.26 4.08 5.10
CA LEU A 114 0.84 4.84 5.71
C LEU A 114 2.21 4.50 5.12
N PRO A 115 2.62 3.22 5.03
CA PRO A 115 3.90 2.89 4.40
C PRO A 115 4.02 3.33 2.95
N ALA A 116 2.92 3.28 2.18
CA ALA A 116 2.93 3.75 0.80
C ALA A 116 3.20 5.26 0.71
N ILE A 117 2.60 6.04 1.61
CA ILE A 117 2.87 7.48 1.70
C ILE A 117 4.35 7.73 2.01
N PHE A 118 4.89 7.03 3.00
CA PHE A 118 6.30 7.18 3.37
C PHE A 118 7.25 6.74 2.26
N ALA A 119 6.92 5.67 1.52
CA ALA A 119 7.72 5.22 0.40
C ALA A 119 7.78 6.28 -0.71
N CYS A 120 6.63 6.87 -1.06
CA CYS A 120 6.57 7.93 -2.05
C CYS A 120 7.34 9.18 -1.60
N ALA A 121 7.24 9.54 -0.33
CA ALA A 121 7.97 10.67 0.23
C ALA A 121 9.48 10.41 0.20
N ALA A 122 9.92 9.22 0.61
CA ALA A 122 11.33 8.84 0.60
C ALA A 122 11.89 8.85 -0.83
N PHE A 123 11.16 8.27 -1.76
CA PHE A 123 11.56 8.31 -3.18
C PHE A 123 11.66 9.75 -3.68
N GLY A 124 10.68 10.58 -3.38
CA GLY A 124 10.63 11.97 -3.83
C GLY A 124 11.77 12.82 -3.28
N THR A 125 12.18 12.58 -2.03
CA THR A 125 13.27 13.32 -1.42
C THR A 125 14.65 12.85 -1.87
N THR A 126 14.78 11.59 -2.27
CA THR A 126 16.07 11.01 -2.66
C THR A 126 16.31 11.05 -4.17
N VAL A 127 15.32 10.65 -4.97
CA VAL A 127 15.50 10.42 -6.41
C VAL A 127 14.41 11.11 -7.24
N GLY A 128 13.14 11.00 -6.80
CA GLY A 128 12.00 11.27 -7.65
C GLY A 128 11.85 12.71 -8.11
N ARG A 129 12.23 13.67 -7.29
CA ARG A 129 12.11 15.08 -7.66
C ARG A 129 12.95 15.43 -8.89
N GLY A 130 14.17 14.91 -8.95
CA GLY A 130 15.04 15.09 -10.10
C GLY A 130 14.45 14.55 -11.39
N VAL A 131 13.72 13.43 -11.31
CA VAL A 131 13.09 12.79 -12.46
C VAL A 131 11.90 13.58 -12.98
N PHE A 132 11.04 14.08 -12.08
CA PHE A 132 9.76 14.69 -12.47
C PHE A 132 9.79 16.21 -12.55
N THR A 133 10.56 16.88 -11.70
CA THR A 133 10.63 18.32 -11.68
C THR A 133 11.73 18.90 -12.59
N GLY A 134 12.79 18.14 -12.81
CA GLY A 134 13.86 18.51 -13.71
C GLY A 134 13.41 18.62 -15.16
N GLY A 135 12.56 17.73 -15.59
CA GLY A 135 11.93 17.75 -16.92
C GLY A 135 12.86 17.77 -18.11
N ARG A 136 14.05 18.17 -17.90
CA ARG A 136 15.08 18.39 -18.89
C ARG A 136 16.12 17.29 -18.92
N ASN A 137 16.00 16.39 -18.04
CA ASN A 137 16.99 15.31 -17.91
C ASN A 137 16.64 14.15 -18.80
#